data_d81c1ba7ad1ca5f188451e8eb9663678
#
_entry.id   d81c1ba7ad1ca5f188451e8eb9663678
#
_cell.length_a   1.000
_cell.length_b   1.000
_cell.length_c   1.000
_cell.angle_alpha   90.00
_cell.angle_beta   90.00
_cell.angle_gamma   90.00
#
_symmetry.space_group_name_H-M   'P 1'
#
loop_
_entity.id
_entity.type
_entity.pdbx_description
1 polymer ?
#
loop_
_entity_poly.entity_id
_entity_poly.type
_entity_poly.pdbx_seq_one_letter_code
_entity_poly.pdbx_strand_id
1 'polypeptide(L)'
;MDPILVGKAITTADSGQVHLLPKYGNRHGLVAGATGTGKTVTLMTLAEGFSRIGVPVFLADVKGDVSGLAVAGAANEKLAERLAHIGVEGWTPEGSPVIFWDMYGKLGHPVRTTVTEMGPTLLSRILELNDTQAGVLDIVFKLADDRGLLLLDLADLRALLNLVVEERKTISTEYGLVSTQSVGAIQRALLRLEQEGGEQFFGEPALELADLMRTNTNGRGVVGILAADQLILKPRLYASFLLWLLSELFETLPEVGDLDKPKLVFFFDEAHLLFDDAPATLQQRIEQVVRLIRSKGVGVYFCSQFPDDVPGNILGQLGNRFQHA
;
A
#
# COMPACT_ATOMS: atom_id res chain seq x y z
N MET A 1 10.56 3.70 25.13
CA MET A 1 9.61 2.97 24.24
C MET A 1 10.15 1.56 24.08
N ASP A 2 9.29 0.57 24.27
CA ASP A 2 9.73 -0.81 24.32
C ASP A 2 10.14 -1.31 22.94
N PRO A 3 11.29 -1.99 22.81
CA PRO A 3 11.73 -2.55 21.56
C PRO A 3 10.83 -3.75 21.16
N ILE A 4 10.65 -3.95 19.86
CA ILE A 4 9.83 -5.06 19.33
C ILE A 4 10.68 -6.33 19.34
N LEU A 5 10.26 -7.34 20.11
CA LEU A 5 10.94 -8.63 20.15
C LEU A 5 10.70 -9.38 18.83
N VAL A 6 11.78 -9.76 18.18
CA VAL A 6 11.76 -10.50 16.90
C VAL A 6 12.14 -11.96 17.08
N GLY A 7 13.04 -12.28 18.01
CA GLY A 7 13.54 -13.61 18.24
C GLY A 7 14.62 -13.69 19.29
N LYS A 8 15.37 -14.79 19.26
CA LYS A 8 16.51 -15.04 20.16
C LYS A 8 17.73 -15.49 19.35
N ALA A 9 18.89 -14.94 19.68
CA ALA A 9 20.14 -15.38 19.09
C ALA A 9 20.49 -16.80 19.58
N ILE A 10 20.92 -17.65 18.63
CA ILE A 10 21.37 -19.03 18.91
C ILE A 10 22.88 -19.19 18.72
N THR A 11 23.64 -18.13 18.82
CA THR A 11 25.11 -18.18 18.77
C THR A 11 25.68 -18.58 20.11
N THR A 12 26.81 -19.27 20.10
CA THR A 12 27.50 -19.72 21.32
C THR A 12 28.02 -18.61 22.20
N ALA A 13 28.14 -17.39 21.69
CA ALA A 13 28.68 -16.23 22.39
C ALA A 13 27.60 -15.30 22.99
N ASP A 14 26.39 -15.30 22.43
CA ASP A 14 25.29 -14.46 22.90
C ASP A 14 23.94 -15.18 22.68
N SER A 15 23.25 -15.46 23.78
CA SER A 15 21.92 -16.09 23.77
C SER A 15 20.80 -15.10 24.06
N GLY A 16 21.06 -13.80 23.85
CA GLY A 16 20.14 -12.72 24.13
C GLY A 16 18.95 -12.64 23.16
N GLN A 17 17.92 -11.94 23.59
CA GLN A 17 16.78 -11.61 22.74
C GLN A 17 17.19 -10.62 21.65
N VAL A 18 16.65 -10.79 20.44
CA VAL A 18 16.86 -9.90 19.29
C VAL A 18 15.64 -8.99 19.15
N HIS A 19 15.88 -7.71 19.09
CA HIS A 19 14.83 -6.72 19.05
C HIS A 19 15.00 -5.76 17.86
N LEU A 20 13.87 -5.35 17.27
CA LEU A 20 13.81 -4.20 16.38
C LEU A 20 13.54 -2.94 17.23
N LEU A 21 14.47 -1.97 17.16
CA LEU A 21 14.28 -0.68 17.82
C LEU A 21 13.26 0.17 17.04
N PRO A 22 12.19 0.68 17.68
CA PRO A 22 11.12 1.41 17.02
C PRO A 22 11.59 2.56 16.11
N LYS A 23 12.61 3.32 16.55
CA LYS A 23 13.19 4.42 15.77
C LYS A 23 13.77 4.02 14.41
N TYR A 24 13.99 2.73 14.19
CA TYR A 24 14.46 2.19 12.91
C TYR A 24 13.33 1.52 12.10
N GLY A 25 12.10 1.53 12.58
CA GLY A 25 10.96 0.93 11.89
C GLY A 25 10.66 1.58 10.53
N ASN A 26 10.97 2.87 10.35
CA ASN A 26 10.83 3.57 9.07
C ASN A 26 12.01 3.36 8.09
N ARG A 27 13.01 2.55 8.44
CA ARG A 27 14.14 2.23 7.53
C ARG A 27 13.81 1.12 6.54
N HIS A 28 12.54 0.88 6.35
CA HIS A 28 12.01 -0.18 5.50
C HIS A 28 12.55 -1.57 5.85
N GLY A 29 11.99 -2.61 5.28
CA GLY A 29 12.43 -3.96 5.60
C GLY A 29 12.12 -4.98 4.52
N LEU A 30 12.80 -6.12 4.63
CA LEU A 30 12.58 -7.31 3.84
C LEU A 30 12.39 -8.50 4.78
N VAL A 31 11.36 -9.29 4.53
CA VAL A 31 11.17 -10.62 5.12
C VAL A 31 11.24 -11.64 3.98
N ALA A 32 12.32 -12.38 3.86
CA ALA A 32 12.54 -13.31 2.76
C ALA A 32 12.73 -14.75 3.23
N GLY A 33 12.37 -15.72 2.40
CA GLY A 33 12.58 -17.16 2.64
C GLY A 33 11.53 -18.04 1.97
N ALA A 34 11.79 -19.35 1.93
CA ALA A 34 10.91 -20.31 1.28
C ALA A 34 9.51 -20.39 1.93
N THR A 35 8.57 -20.98 1.21
CA THR A 35 7.22 -21.23 1.75
C THR A 35 7.28 -22.16 2.97
N GLY A 36 6.51 -21.85 4.01
CA GLY A 36 6.45 -22.64 5.25
C GLY A 36 7.60 -22.39 6.25
N THR A 37 8.53 -21.47 5.97
CA THR A 37 9.65 -21.17 6.89
C THR A 37 9.30 -20.18 8.00
N GLY A 38 8.09 -19.63 8.02
CA GLY A 38 7.59 -18.73 9.06
C GLY A 38 7.58 -17.24 8.72
N LYS A 39 7.68 -16.87 7.44
CA LYS A 39 7.60 -15.46 7.00
C LYS A 39 6.36 -14.75 7.54
N THR A 40 5.16 -15.33 7.32
CA THR A 40 3.90 -14.77 7.79
C THR A 40 3.89 -14.59 9.31
N VAL A 41 4.49 -15.51 10.06
CA VAL A 41 4.62 -15.38 11.53
C VAL A 41 5.50 -14.19 11.89
N THR A 42 6.62 -14.00 11.22
CA THR A 42 7.49 -12.82 11.45
C THR A 42 6.76 -11.52 11.09
N LEU A 43 6.03 -11.50 9.96
CA LEU A 43 5.23 -10.36 9.55
C LEU A 43 4.16 -10.01 10.60
N MET A 44 3.40 -11.00 11.07
CA MET A 44 2.39 -10.82 12.14
C MET A 44 3.02 -10.35 13.45
N THR A 45 4.18 -10.91 13.84
CA THR A 45 4.92 -10.50 15.05
C THR A 45 5.35 -9.03 14.98
N LEU A 46 5.84 -8.59 13.81
CA LEU A 46 6.21 -7.20 13.61
C LEU A 46 4.98 -6.28 13.62
N ALA A 47 3.90 -6.66 12.92
CA ALA A 47 2.65 -5.90 12.87
C ALA A 47 2.03 -5.73 14.27
N GLU A 48 1.96 -6.80 15.05
CA GLU A 48 1.52 -6.78 16.45
C GLU A 48 2.43 -5.92 17.32
N GLY A 49 3.74 -6.04 17.15
CA GLY A 49 4.74 -5.26 17.89
C GLY A 49 4.60 -3.76 17.62
N PHE A 50 4.44 -3.35 16.36
CA PHE A 50 4.17 -1.95 16.00
C PHE A 50 2.83 -1.48 16.57
N SER A 51 1.77 -2.27 16.44
CA SER A 51 0.46 -1.96 17.03
C SER A 51 0.55 -1.71 18.53
N ARG A 52 1.24 -2.57 19.28
CA ARG A 52 1.41 -2.44 20.73
C ARG A 52 2.08 -1.13 21.16
N ILE A 53 3.03 -0.65 20.42
CA ILE A 53 3.70 0.63 20.70
C ILE A 53 2.95 1.84 20.15
N GLY A 54 1.70 1.66 19.67
CA GLY A 54 0.86 2.73 19.15
C GLY A 54 1.28 3.22 17.76
N VAL A 55 1.82 2.33 16.92
CA VAL A 55 2.10 2.59 15.50
C VAL A 55 1.04 1.87 14.68
N PRO A 56 0.23 2.59 13.90
CA PRO A 56 -0.70 1.99 12.95
C PRO A 56 0.05 1.15 11.90
N VAL A 57 -0.61 0.09 11.44
CA VAL A 57 -0.07 -0.83 10.45
C VAL A 57 -1.08 -1.00 9.33
N PHE A 58 -0.62 -1.03 8.09
CA PHE A 58 -1.41 -1.44 6.94
C PHE A 58 -0.75 -2.65 6.28
N LEU A 59 -1.52 -3.70 6.06
CA LEU A 59 -1.02 -4.98 5.61
C LEU A 59 -1.85 -5.47 4.43
N ALA A 60 -1.21 -5.71 3.28
CA ALA A 60 -1.85 -6.36 2.14
C ALA A 60 -1.73 -7.88 2.28
N ASP A 61 -2.86 -8.54 2.51
CA ASP A 61 -2.98 -9.98 2.73
C ASP A 61 -3.43 -10.68 1.45
N VAL A 62 -2.49 -11.37 0.83
CA VAL A 62 -2.73 -12.08 -0.43
C VAL A 62 -3.35 -13.47 -0.20
N LYS A 63 -3.02 -14.10 0.92
CA LYS A 63 -3.40 -15.49 1.23
C LYS A 63 -4.57 -15.62 2.19
N GLY A 64 -4.94 -14.55 2.87
CA GLY A 64 -5.97 -14.55 3.92
C GLY A 64 -5.49 -15.18 5.23
N ASP A 65 -4.17 -15.33 5.44
CA ASP A 65 -3.61 -16.04 6.59
C ASP A 65 -3.20 -15.10 7.75
N VAL A 66 -3.29 -13.77 7.57
CA VAL A 66 -2.99 -12.80 8.64
C VAL A 66 -4.21 -12.32 9.40
N SER A 67 -5.42 -12.69 9.00
CA SER A 67 -6.68 -12.32 9.66
C SER A 67 -6.74 -12.73 11.14
N GLY A 68 -5.96 -13.75 11.52
CA GLY A 68 -5.79 -14.18 12.91
C GLY A 68 -5.29 -13.10 13.87
N LEU A 69 -4.70 -12.00 13.39
CA LEU A 69 -4.33 -10.85 14.22
C LEU A 69 -5.53 -10.22 14.94
N ALA A 70 -6.75 -10.36 14.41
CA ALA A 70 -7.97 -9.79 14.98
C ALA A 70 -8.44 -10.48 16.27
N VAL A 71 -8.01 -11.72 16.51
CA VAL A 71 -8.50 -12.53 17.63
C VAL A 71 -7.35 -12.95 18.55
N ALA A 72 -7.68 -13.12 19.83
CA ALA A 72 -6.71 -13.64 20.78
C ALA A 72 -6.32 -15.08 20.40
N GLY A 73 -5.01 -15.34 20.33
CA GLY A 73 -4.50 -16.68 20.08
C GLY A 73 -4.85 -17.65 21.22
N ALA A 74 -4.92 -18.94 20.91
CA ALA A 74 -5.08 -19.96 21.92
C ALA A 74 -3.71 -20.40 22.47
N ALA A 75 -3.59 -20.46 23.79
CA ALA A 75 -2.42 -21.08 24.42
C ALA A 75 -2.38 -22.57 24.07
N ASN A 76 -1.24 -23.05 23.62
CA ASN A 76 -0.98 -24.45 23.35
C ASN A 76 0.46 -24.82 23.78
N GLU A 77 0.72 -26.11 23.90
CA GLU A 77 2.00 -26.62 24.40
C GLU A 77 3.19 -26.16 23.55
N LYS A 78 3.07 -26.20 22.22
CA LYS A 78 4.12 -25.73 21.29
C LYS A 78 4.45 -24.24 21.46
N LEU A 79 3.41 -23.43 21.69
CA LEU A 79 3.59 -22.01 21.94
C LEU A 79 4.28 -21.77 23.28
N ALA A 80 3.87 -22.51 24.34
CA ALA A 80 4.50 -22.43 25.65
C ALA A 80 5.99 -22.78 25.59
N GLU A 81 6.35 -23.88 24.93
CA GLU A 81 7.73 -24.27 24.69
C GLU A 81 8.51 -23.18 23.93
N ARG A 82 7.91 -22.58 22.90
CA ARG A 82 8.53 -21.52 22.11
C ARG A 82 8.77 -20.26 22.92
N LEU A 83 7.79 -19.83 23.72
CA LEU A 83 7.90 -18.68 24.62
C LEU A 83 9.01 -18.91 25.67
N ALA A 84 9.08 -20.09 26.27
CA ALA A 84 10.13 -20.45 27.20
C ALA A 84 11.52 -20.45 26.53
N HIS A 85 11.61 -20.99 25.31
CA HIS A 85 12.87 -21.00 24.54
C HIS A 85 13.36 -19.60 24.24
N ILE A 86 12.47 -18.68 23.85
CA ILE A 86 12.80 -17.27 23.55
C ILE A 86 13.06 -16.48 24.84
N GLY A 87 12.50 -16.91 25.98
CA GLY A 87 12.58 -16.22 27.27
C GLY A 87 11.54 -15.10 27.37
N VAL A 88 10.32 -15.33 26.87
CA VAL A 88 9.21 -14.39 26.99
C VAL A 88 8.44 -14.69 28.27
N GLU A 89 8.42 -13.74 29.19
CA GLU A 89 7.66 -13.83 30.44
C GLU A 89 6.36 -13.02 30.35
N GLY A 90 5.32 -13.49 31.03
CA GLY A 90 4.05 -12.75 31.16
C GLY A 90 3.26 -12.62 29.86
N TRP A 91 3.52 -13.48 28.86
CA TRP A 91 2.74 -13.46 27.62
C TRP A 91 1.28 -13.83 27.89
N THR A 92 0.38 -13.00 27.36
CA THR A 92 -1.06 -13.24 27.39
C THR A 92 -1.63 -13.21 25.99
N PRO A 93 -2.56 -14.13 25.63
CA PRO A 93 -3.23 -14.10 24.33
C PRO A 93 -4.09 -12.84 24.22
N GLU A 94 -3.83 -12.04 23.19
CA GLU A 94 -4.52 -10.78 22.94
C GLU A 94 -4.70 -10.55 21.44
N GLY A 95 -5.88 -10.09 21.01
CA GLY A 95 -6.10 -9.66 19.63
C GLY A 95 -5.58 -8.24 19.40
N SER A 96 -5.18 -7.92 18.20
CA SER A 96 -4.88 -6.55 17.78
C SER A 96 -6.17 -5.81 17.37
N PRO A 97 -6.24 -4.48 17.50
CA PRO A 97 -7.34 -3.71 16.92
C PRO A 97 -7.24 -3.75 15.39
N VAL A 98 -8.11 -4.50 14.73
CA VAL A 98 -8.07 -4.74 13.28
C VAL A 98 -9.24 -4.06 12.59
N ILE A 99 -8.97 -3.48 11.41
CA ILE A 99 -9.96 -3.06 10.43
C ILE A 99 -9.67 -3.83 9.13
N PHE A 100 -10.69 -4.50 8.59
CA PHE A 100 -10.58 -5.17 7.30
C PHE A 100 -10.98 -4.23 6.18
N TRP A 101 -10.15 -4.19 5.14
CA TRP A 101 -10.33 -3.42 3.91
C TRP A 101 -10.47 -4.36 2.72
N ASP A 102 -11.31 -4.02 1.77
CA ASP A 102 -11.49 -4.80 0.55
C ASP A 102 -11.91 -3.87 -0.59
N MET A 103 -11.19 -3.89 -1.70
CA MET A 103 -11.56 -3.10 -2.87
C MET A 103 -12.96 -3.42 -3.41
N TYR A 104 -13.41 -4.66 -3.23
CA TYR A 104 -14.73 -5.12 -3.69
C TYR A 104 -15.83 -4.98 -2.64
N GLY A 105 -15.50 -4.57 -1.42
CA GLY A 105 -16.46 -4.38 -0.32
C GLY A 105 -17.16 -5.64 0.16
N LYS A 106 -16.58 -6.83 -0.07
CA LYS A 106 -17.16 -8.13 0.32
C LYS A 106 -16.64 -8.64 1.66
N LEU A 107 -15.35 -8.45 1.90
CA LEU A 107 -14.62 -8.96 3.07
C LEU A 107 -14.25 -7.86 4.07
N GLY A 108 -14.46 -6.60 3.72
CA GLY A 108 -14.09 -5.46 4.54
C GLY A 108 -14.73 -4.15 4.05
N HIS A 109 -14.30 -3.06 4.65
CA HIS A 109 -14.69 -1.72 4.18
C HIS A 109 -14.12 -1.47 2.79
N PRO A 110 -14.88 -0.82 1.89
CA PRO A 110 -14.40 -0.53 0.55
C PRO A 110 -13.21 0.43 0.60
N VAL A 111 -12.22 0.15 -0.24
CA VAL A 111 -11.09 1.06 -0.48
C VAL A 111 -11.29 1.71 -1.83
N ARG A 112 -11.54 3.01 -1.84
CA ARG A 112 -11.82 3.78 -3.05
C ARG A 112 -11.07 5.11 -3.05
N THR A 113 -10.94 5.67 -4.23
CA THR A 113 -10.53 7.07 -4.46
C THR A 113 -11.40 7.69 -5.54
N THR A 114 -11.50 9.01 -5.57
CA THR A 114 -12.14 9.67 -6.70
C THR A 114 -11.16 9.90 -7.85
N VAL A 115 -11.67 10.06 -9.06
CA VAL A 115 -10.85 10.44 -10.22
C VAL A 115 -10.20 11.81 -9.98
N THR A 116 -10.92 12.72 -9.34
CA THR A 116 -10.39 14.06 -8.96
C THR A 116 -9.17 13.93 -8.03
N GLU A 117 -9.26 13.12 -6.97
CA GLU A 117 -8.14 12.90 -6.03
C GLU A 117 -6.95 12.19 -6.68
N MET A 118 -7.22 11.21 -7.57
CA MET A 118 -6.16 10.55 -8.33
C MET A 118 -5.35 11.55 -9.17
N GLY A 119 -6.01 12.52 -9.75
CA GLY A 119 -5.43 13.55 -10.60
C GLY A 119 -4.92 13.03 -11.96
N PRO A 120 -4.67 13.94 -12.91
CA PRO A 120 -4.30 13.55 -14.28
C PRO A 120 -2.93 12.90 -14.35
N THR A 121 -1.98 13.30 -13.51
CA THR A 121 -0.59 12.79 -13.54
C THR A 121 -0.51 11.32 -13.16
N LEU A 122 -1.18 10.88 -12.10
CA LEU A 122 -1.19 9.47 -11.71
C LEU A 122 -2.05 8.66 -12.67
N LEU A 123 -3.23 9.19 -13.02
CA LEU A 123 -4.16 8.51 -13.92
C LEU A 123 -3.55 8.28 -15.31
N SER A 124 -2.80 9.25 -15.87
CA SER A 124 -2.11 9.07 -17.16
C SER A 124 -1.10 7.92 -17.14
N ARG A 125 -0.42 7.70 -16.01
CA ARG A 125 0.52 6.58 -15.82
C ARG A 125 -0.20 5.24 -15.69
N ILE A 126 -1.28 5.20 -14.91
CA ILE A 126 -2.13 4.02 -14.76
C ILE A 126 -2.70 3.58 -16.11
N LEU A 127 -3.10 4.54 -16.94
CA LEU A 127 -3.65 4.31 -18.27
C LEU A 127 -2.55 4.10 -19.34
N GLU A 128 -1.25 4.23 -18.98
CA GLU A 128 -0.11 4.13 -19.90
C GLU A 128 -0.23 5.07 -21.10
N LEU A 129 -0.61 6.31 -20.85
CA LEU A 129 -0.77 7.32 -21.89
C LEU A 129 0.60 7.86 -22.33
N ASN A 130 0.75 8.14 -23.63
CA ASN A 130 1.89 8.92 -24.11
C ASN A 130 1.71 10.41 -23.80
N ASP A 131 2.78 11.21 -23.98
CA ASP A 131 2.79 12.64 -23.63
C ASP A 131 1.66 13.44 -24.29
N THR A 132 1.30 13.13 -25.55
CA THR A 132 0.20 13.80 -26.25
C THR A 132 -1.17 13.46 -25.63
N GLN A 133 -1.38 12.21 -25.24
CA GLN A 133 -2.60 11.74 -24.60
C GLN A 133 -2.68 12.25 -23.16
N ALA A 134 -1.57 12.26 -22.43
CA ALA A 134 -1.48 12.84 -21.09
C ALA A 134 -1.84 14.33 -21.11
N GLY A 135 -1.27 15.10 -22.07
CA GLY A 135 -1.64 16.51 -22.24
C GLY A 135 -3.11 16.75 -22.55
N VAL A 136 -3.78 15.84 -23.28
CA VAL A 136 -5.24 15.91 -23.47
C VAL A 136 -5.97 15.61 -22.17
N LEU A 137 -5.49 14.65 -21.37
CA LEU A 137 -6.07 14.37 -20.04
C LEU A 137 -5.91 15.56 -19.10
N ASP A 138 -4.76 16.25 -19.10
CA ASP A 138 -4.55 17.49 -18.35
C ASP A 138 -5.58 18.58 -18.70
N ILE A 139 -5.87 18.73 -20.00
CA ILE A 139 -6.92 19.66 -20.48
C ILE A 139 -8.28 19.25 -19.93
N VAL A 140 -8.62 17.94 -19.93
CA VAL A 140 -9.89 17.44 -19.39
C VAL A 140 -10.05 17.79 -17.91
N PHE A 141 -9.02 17.57 -17.10
CA PHE A 141 -9.05 17.92 -15.67
C PHE A 141 -9.13 19.44 -15.46
N LYS A 142 -8.35 20.22 -16.22
CA LYS A 142 -8.41 21.69 -16.16
C LYS A 142 -9.80 22.21 -16.51
N LEU A 143 -10.45 21.64 -17.52
CA LEU A 143 -11.82 21.97 -17.90
C LEU A 143 -12.82 21.61 -16.79
N ALA A 144 -12.63 20.46 -16.12
CA ALA A 144 -13.45 20.08 -14.97
C ALA A 144 -13.35 21.12 -13.85
N ASP A 145 -12.13 21.51 -13.48
CA ASP A 145 -11.88 22.53 -12.44
C ASP A 145 -12.52 23.87 -12.79
N ASP A 146 -12.31 24.36 -14.02
CA ASP A 146 -12.83 25.66 -14.46
C ASP A 146 -14.37 25.70 -14.53
N ARG A 147 -15.00 24.54 -14.76
CA ARG A 147 -16.47 24.41 -14.78
C ARG A 147 -17.07 23.96 -13.44
N GLY A 148 -16.24 23.72 -12.42
CA GLY A 148 -16.68 23.23 -11.11
C GLY A 148 -17.29 21.82 -11.15
N LEU A 149 -16.80 20.96 -12.06
CA LEU A 149 -17.26 19.59 -12.21
C LEU A 149 -16.38 18.66 -11.38
N LEU A 150 -16.98 17.86 -10.53
CA LEU A 150 -16.30 16.82 -9.78
C LEU A 150 -16.26 15.54 -10.62
N LEU A 151 -15.09 14.95 -10.73
CA LEU A 151 -14.90 13.65 -11.37
C LEU A 151 -14.81 12.59 -10.24
N LEU A 152 -15.95 12.03 -9.88
CA LEU A 152 -16.03 11.09 -8.76
C LEU A 152 -15.62 9.67 -9.20
N ASP A 153 -16.07 9.26 -10.37
CA ASP A 153 -15.82 7.92 -10.89
C ASP A 153 -15.40 7.91 -12.38
N LEU A 154 -15.21 6.72 -12.94
CA LEU A 154 -14.81 6.57 -14.34
C LEU A 154 -15.92 6.96 -15.32
N ALA A 155 -17.19 6.90 -14.90
CA ALA A 155 -18.31 7.31 -15.74
C ALA A 155 -18.34 8.83 -15.92
N ASP A 156 -18.05 9.59 -14.87
CA ASP A 156 -17.93 11.05 -14.93
C ASP A 156 -16.80 11.46 -15.87
N LEU A 157 -15.63 10.83 -15.74
CA LEU A 157 -14.50 11.10 -16.65
C LEU A 157 -14.85 10.76 -18.10
N ARG A 158 -15.57 9.67 -18.35
CA ARG A 158 -16.02 9.28 -19.69
C ARG A 158 -17.01 10.30 -20.25
N ALA A 159 -17.96 10.78 -19.43
CA ALA A 159 -18.91 11.81 -19.83
C ALA A 159 -18.20 13.10 -20.21
N LEU A 160 -17.20 13.52 -19.42
CA LEU A 160 -16.41 14.72 -19.73
C LEU A 160 -15.55 14.55 -20.99
N LEU A 161 -14.97 13.37 -21.23
CA LEU A 161 -14.26 13.06 -22.47
C LEU A 161 -15.17 13.16 -23.70
N ASN A 162 -16.43 12.74 -23.61
CA ASN A 162 -17.42 12.87 -24.68
C ASN A 162 -17.73 14.35 -24.93
N LEU A 163 -17.96 15.14 -23.86
CA LEU A 163 -18.18 16.60 -23.96
C LEU A 163 -17.00 17.30 -24.65
N VAL A 164 -15.77 16.90 -24.30
CA VAL A 164 -14.55 17.43 -24.93
C VAL A 164 -14.51 17.17 -26.43
N VAL A 165 -15.02 16.03 -26.91
CA VAL A 165 -15.15 15.74 -28.34
C VAL A 165 -16.20 16.63 -28.99
N GLU A 166 -17.36 16.80 -28.36
CA GLU A 166 -18.47 17.62 -28.84
C GLU A 166 -18.07 19.09 -28.96
N GLU A 167 -17.46 19.65 -27.92
CA GLU A 167 -17.04 21.07 -27.86
C GLU A 167 -15.59 21.29 -28.35
N ARG A 168 -14.98 20.32 -29.03
CA ARG A 168 -13.55 20.30 -29.38
C ARG A 168 -13.02 21.60 -29.94
N LYS A 169 -13.76 22.28 -30.83
CA LYS A 169 -13.31 23.52 -31.48
C LYS A 169 -13.08 24.64 -30.48
N THR A 170 -14.03 24.82 -29.57
CA THR A 170 -13.98 25.83 -28.51
C THR A 170 -12.87 25.51 -27.52
N ILE A 171 -12.84 24.28 -27.02
CA ILE A 171 -11.85 23.81 -26.05
C ILE A 171 -10.43 23.89 -26.61
N SER A 172 -10.23 23.49 -27.88
CA SER A 172 -8.91 23.59 -28.52
C SER A 172 -8.42 25.03 -28.70
N THR A 173 -9.33 25.99 -28.81
CA THR A 173 -8.95 27.39 -28.90
C THR A 173 -8.53 27.97 -27.54
N GLU A 174 -9.13 27.49 -26.47
CA GLU A 174 -8.93 28.00 -25.11
C GLU A 174 -7.77 27.31 -24.39
N TYR A 175 -7.69 25.96 -24.46
CA TYR A 175 -6.75 25.14 -23.68
C TYR A 175 -5.64 24.50 -24.50
N GLY A 176 -5.75 24.49 -25.82
CA GLY A 176 -4.79 23.81 -26.71
C GLY A 176 -5.42 22.67 -27.50
N LEU A 177 -4.67 22.16 -28.45
CA LEU A 177 -5.16 21.19 -29.44
C LEU A 177 -5.62 19.88 -28.81
N VAL A 178 -6.91 19.56 -28.95
CA VAL A 178 -7.47 18.26 -28.59
C VAL A 178 -7.80 17.47 -29.86
N SER A 179 -7.17 16.30 -30.00
CA SER A 179 -7.47 15.37 -31.12
C SER A 179 -8.47 14.30 -30.69
N THR A 180 -9.42 13.99 -31.57
CA THR A 180 -10.35 12.87 -31.36
C THR A 180 -9.62 11.52 -31.26
N GLN A 181 -8.45 11.39 -31.90
CA GLN A 181 -7.62 10.19 -31.82
C GLN A 181 -7.07 10.00 -30.40
N SER A 182 -6.60 11.07 -29.74
CA SER A 182 -6.10 11.02 -28.36
C SER A 182 -7.23 10.70 -27.39
N VAL A 183 -8.40 11.34 -27.53
CA VAL A 183 -9.57 11.05 -26.68
C VAL A 183 -9.98 9.58 -26.85
N GLY A 184 -10.06 9.07 -28.08
CA GLY A 184 -10.39 7.66 -28.32
C GLY A 184 -9.35 6.69 -27.76
N ALA A 185 -8.07 7.08 -27.68
CA ALA A 185 -7.05 6.27 -27.01
C ALA A 185 -7.24 6.24 -25.49
N ILE A 186 -7.53 7.38 -24.88
CA ILE A 186 -7.84 7.48 -23.44
C ILE A 186 -9.08 6.62 -23.12
N GLN A 187 -10.15 6.73 -23.88
CA GLN A 187 -11.38 5.94 -23.68
C GLN A 187 -11.13 4.43 -23.76
N ARG A 188 -10.28 3.96 -24.69
CA ARG A 188 -9.89 2.55 -24.76
C ARG A 188 -9.06 2.10 -23.55
N ALA A 189 -8.19 2.98 -23.03
CA ALA A 189 -7.40 2.69 -21.83
C ALA A 189 -8.30 2.62 -20.59
N LEU A 190 -9.29 3.51 -20.47
CA LEU A 190 -10.31 3.46 -19.42
C LEU A 190 -11.12 2.16 -19.47
N LEU A 191 -11.56 1.74 -20.67
CA LEU A 191 -12.31 0.50 -20.83
C LEU A 191 -11.50 -0.71 -20.32
N ARG A 192 -10.20 -0.75 -20.57
CA ARG A 192 -9.34 -1.82 -20.04
C ARG A 192 -9.27 -1.79 -18.51
N LEU A 193 -9.12 -0.61 -17.93
CA LEU A 193 -9.09 -0.45 -16.47
C LEU A 193 -10.41 -0.87 -15.81
N GLU A 194 -11.55 -0.54 -16.44
CA GLU A 194 -12.88 -0.99 -15.99
C GLU A 194 -13.02 -2.51 -16.03
N GLN A 195 -12.57 -3.18 -17.11
CA GLN A 195 -12.57 -4.63 -17.22
C GLN A 195 -11.71 -5.32 -16.15
N GLU A 196 -10.67 -4.66 -15.67
CA GLU A 196 -9.87 -5.12 -14.54
C GLU A 196 -10.53 -4.85 -13.18
N GLY A 197 -11.65 -4.13 -13.12
CA GLY A 197 -12.38 -3.80 -11.90
C GLY A 197 -12.12 -2.38 -11.40
N GLY A 198 -11.63 -1.48 -12.24
CA GLY A 198 -11.42 -0.07 -11.90
C GLY A 198 -12.67 0.62 -11.36
N GLU A 199 -13.87 0.22 -11.81
CA GLU A 199 -15.15 0.72 -11.29
C GLU A 199 -15.33 0.48 -9.79
N GLN A 200 -14.66 -0.52 -9.22
CA GLN A 200 -14.72 -0.79 -7.77
C GLN A 200 -13.77 0.12 -6.99
N PHE A 201 -12.69 0.55 -7.64
CA PHE A 201 -11.67 1.39 -7.04
C PHE A 201 -12.00 2.88 -7.12
N PHE A 202 -12.61 3.34 -8.23
CA PHE A 202 -13.00 4.75 -8.37
C PHE A 202 -14.44 4.98 -7.90
N GLY A 203 -14.62 5.98 -7.03
CA GLY A 203 -15.92 6.38 -6.50
C GLY A 203 -15.90 6.73 -5.03
N GLU A 204 -17.06 7.12 -4.53
CA GLU A 204 -17.27 7.41 -3.12
C GLU A 204 -17.82 6.19 -2.35
N PRO A 205 -17.60 6.15 -1.01
CA PRO A 205 -16.77 7.07 -0.23
C PRO A 205 -15.28 6.84 -0.50
N ALA A 206 -14.52 7.93 -0.68
CA ALA A 206 -13.08 7.86 -0.80
C ALA A 206 -12.41 7.51 0.54
N LEU A 207 -11.27 6.80 0.48
CA LEU A 207 -10.50 6.45 1.67
C LEU A 207 -9.79 7.69 2.21
N GLU A 208 -10.10 8.06 3.43
CA GLU A 208 -9.35 9.06 4.17
C GLU A 208 -8.04 8.46 4.72
N LEU A 209 -6.90 9.05 4.40
CA LEU A 209 -5.61 8.56 4.93
C LEU A 209 -5.57 8.54 6.47
N ALA A 210 -6.30 9.45 7.11
CA ALA A 210 -6.45 9.48 8.56
C ALA A 210 -7.01 8.16 9.11
N ASP A 211 -7.83 7.44 8.34
CA ASP A 211 -8.38 6.15 8.74
C ASP A 211 -7.33 5.04 8.84
N LEU A 212 -6.25 5.15 8.07
CA LEU A 212 -5.11 4.23 8.14
C LEU A 212 -4.16 4.55 9.31
N MET A 213 -4.26 5.74 9.89
CA MET A 213 -3.33 6.25 10.91
C MET A 213 -3.94 6.30 12.31
N ARG A 214 -4.99 5.50 12.55
CA ARG A 214 -5.74 5.51 13.81
C ARG A 214 -5.06 4.70 14.91
N THR A 215 -5.29 5.14 16.14
CA THR A 215 -5.04 4.34 17.33
C THR A 215 -6.38 4.06 18.03
N ASN A 216 -6.48 2.92 18.71
CA ASN A 216 -7.65 2.64 19.55
C ASN A 216 -7.61 3.42 20.87
N THR A 217 -8.66 3.30 21.68
CA THR A 217 -8.79 3.97 22.98
C THR A 217 -7.70 3.60 23.98
N ASN A 218 -7.06 2.45 23.81
CA ASN A 218 -5.95 1.98 24.65
C ASN A 218 -4.58 2.44 24.12
N GLY A 219 -4.54 3.29 23.09
CA GLY A 219 -3.31 3.81 22.49
C GLY A 219 -2.58 2.81 21.58
N ARG A 220 -3.17 1.65 21.25
CA ARG A 220 -2.61 0.69 20.29
C ARG A 220 -2.87 1.16 18.86
N GLY A 221 -1.90 1.00 17.98
CA GLY A 221 -2.07 1.27 16.55
C GLY A 221 -3.08 0.31 15.92
N VAL A 222 -4.00 0.82 15.13
CA VAL A 222 -4.93 -0.02 14.37
C VAL A 222 -4.19 -0.74 13.26
N VAL A 223 -4.47 -2.03 13.09
CA VAL A 223 -3.95 -2.85 11.99
C VAL A 223 -5.01 -2.92 10.89
N GLY A 224 -4.78 -2.20 9.80
CA GLY A 224 -5.58 -2.31 8.59
C GLY A 224 -5.13 -3.53 7.78
N ILE A 225 -6.03 -4.46 7.49
CA ILE A 225 -5.75 -5.64 6.66
C ILE A 225 -6.53 -5.51 5.37
N LEU A 226 -5.84 -5.37 4.24
CA LEU A 226 -6.43 -5.36 2.91
C LEU A 226 -6.54 -6.80 2.39
N ALA A 227 -7.74 -7.26 2.09
CA ALA A 227 -7.97 -8.50 1.36
C ALA A 227 -7.49 -8.34 -0.09
N ALA A 228 -6.34 -8.92 -0.41
CA ALA A 228 -5.70 -8.77 -1.72
C ALA A 228 -5.76 -10.04 -2.59
N ASP A 229 -6.46 -11.08 -2.17
CA ASP A 229 -6.60 -12.36 -2.88
C ASP A 229 -7.17 -12.22 -4.29
N GLN A 230 -8.12 -11.32 -4.50
CA GLN A 230 -8.69 -10.99 -5.81
C GLN A 230 -7.82 -10.01 -6.59
N LEU A 231 -7.11 -9.11 -5.89
CA LEU A 231 -6.29 -8.07 -6.50
C LEU A 231 -5.05 -8.62 -7.18
N ILE A 232 -4.45 -9.69 -6.65
CA ILE A 232 -3.28 -10.32 -7.25
C ILE A 232 -3.55 -10.87 -8.67
N LEU A 233 -4.81 -11.18 -8.97
CA LEU A 233 -5.24 -11.62 -10.30
C LEU A 233 -5.36 -10.43 -11.28
N LYS A 234 -5.15 -9.21 -10.80
CA LYS A 234 -5.28 -7.95 -11.53
C LYS A 234 -4.09 -7.03 -11.21
N PRO A 235 -2.88 -7.39 -11.63
CA PRO A 235 -1.65 -6.76 -11.19
C PRO A 235 -1.59 -5.26 -11.50
N ARG A 236 -2.16 -4.82 -12.62
CA ARG A 236 -2.25 -3.39 -12.95
C ARG A 236 -3.09 -2.63 -11.92
N LEU A 237 -4.28 -3.15 -11.57
CA LEU A 237 -5.17 -2.51 -10.60
C LEU A 237 -4.50 -2.47 -9.22
N TYR A 238 -3.84 -3.56 -8.81
CA TYR A 238 -3.12 -3.63 -7.56
C TYR A 238 -1.96 -2.62 -7.50
N ALA A 239 -1.13 -2.57 -8.53
CA ALA A 239 -0.04 -1.60 -8.63
C ALA A 239 -0.56 -0.15 -8.66
N SER A 240 -1.70 0.10 -9.32
CA SER A 240 -2.35 1.42 -9.37
C SER A 240 -2.84 1.87 -8.00
N PHE A 241 -3.48 0.96 -7.26
CA PHE A 241 -3.91 1.21 -5.89
C PHE A 241 -2.73 1.57 -4.99
N LEU A 242 -1.66 0.78 -5.03
CA LEU A 242 -0.48 1.02 -4.20
C LEU A 242 0.24 2.31 -4.57
N LEU A 243 0.35 2.58 -5.87
CA LEU A 243 0.94 3.81 -6.35
C LEU A 243 0.15 5.02 -5.85
N TRP A 244 -1.18 4.98 -5.97
CA TRP A 244 -2.04 6.04 -5.45
C TRP A 244 -1.84 6.19 -3.94
N LEU A 245 -1.99 5.12 -3.16
CA LEU A 245 -1.91 5.15 -1.71
C LEU A 245 -0.57 5.71 -1.21
N LEU A 246 0.55 5.21 -1.76
CA LEU A 246 1.88 5.67 -1.37
C LEU A 246 2.14 7.10 -1.83
N SER A 247 1.63 7.51 -3.00
CA SER A 247 1.79 8.89 -3.49
C SER A 247 0.98 9.87 -2.65
N GLU A 248 -0.26 9.51 -2.31
CA GLU A 248 -1.13 10.31 -1.45
C GLU A 248 -0.52 10.53 -0.07
N LEU A 249 0.02 9.47 0.54
CA LEU A 249 0.76 9.57 1.80
C LEU A 249 1.99 10.48 1.68
N PHE A 250 2.71 10.36 0.57
CA PHE A 250 3.89 11.19 0.35
C PHE A 250 3.54 12.68 0.19
N GLU A 251 2.44 13.00 -0.47
CA GLU A 251 2.00 14.38 -0.70
C GLU A 251 1.36 14.99 0.55
N THR A 252 0.54 14.22 1.25
CA THR A 252 -0.25 14.72 2.40
C THR A 252 0.56 14.80 3.69
N LEU A 253 1.44 13.84 3.94
CA LEU A 253 2.20 13.82 5.20
C LEU A 253 3.31 14.87 5.20
N PRO A 254 3.46 15.63 6.30
CA PRO A 254 4.60 16.54 6.45
C PRO A 254 5.90 15.75 6.61
N GLU A 255 7.00 16.35 6.18
CA GLU A 255 8.31 15.82 6.50
C GLU A 255 8.55 15.86 8.02
N VAL A 256 9.10 14.77 8.52
CA VAL A 256 9.44 14.61 9.94
C VAL A 256 10.88 14.17 10.03
N GLY A 257 11.61 14.71 10.97
CA GLY A 257 12.98 14.27 11.24
C GLY A 257 13.03 12.81 11.76
N ASP A 258 14.09 12.47 12.45
CA ASP A 258 14.22 11.19 13.12
C ASP A 258 13.22 11.12 14.29
N LEU A 259 12.20 10.29 14.13
CA LEU A 259 11.16 10.02 15.13
C LEU A 259 11.57 8.82 16.01
N ASP A 260 11.07 8.81 17.24
CA ASP A 260 11.26 7.66 18.16
C ASP A 260 10.53 6.39 17.68
N LYS A 261 9.51 6.54 16.83
CA LYS A 261 8.75 5.47 16.17
C LYS A 261 8.16 5.95 14.85
N PRO A 262 7.86 5.05 13.91
CA PRO A 262 7.15 5.40 12.69
C PRO A 262 5.77 5.99 12.95
N LYS A 263 5.26 6.77 12.00
CA LYS A 263 3.86 7.21 11.98
C LYS A 263 2.92 6.12 11.46
N LEU A 264 3.42 5.30 10.53
CA LEU A 264 2.67 4.22 9.88
C LEU A 264 3.67 3.21 9.32
N VAL A 265 3.31 1.93 9.33
CA VAL A 265 4.12 0.88 8.71
C VAL A 265 3.25 0.07 7.75
N PHE A 266 3.77 -0.11 6.52
CA PHE A 266 3.18 -0.98 5.50
C PHE A 266 3.88 -2.32 5.45
N PHE A 267 3.09 -3.39 5.27
CA PHE A 267 3.57 -4.72 4.94
C PHE A 267 2.92 -5.19 3.65
N PHE A 268 3.73 -5.58 2.69
CA PHE A 268 3.29 -6.15 1.41
C PHE A 268 3.73 -7.59 1.35
N ASP A 269 2.75 -8.49 1.55
CA ASP A 269 2.99 -9.92 1.35
C ASP A 269 3.07 -10.25 -0.14
N GLU A 270 3.84 -11.30 -0.48
CA GLU A 270 4.11 -11.73 -1.86
C GLU A 270 4.55 -10.56 -2.77
N ALA A 271 5.58 -9.83 -2.33
CA ALA A 271 6.02 -8.59 -2.96
C ALA A 271 6.38 -8.72 -4.45
N HIS A 272 6.74 -9.93 -4.94
CA HIS A 272 6.97 -10.19 -6.35
C HIS A 272 5.76 -9.80 -7.22
N LEU A 273 4.53 -9.97 -6.71
CA LEU A 273 3.30 -9.62 -7.43
C LEU A 273 3.16 -8.11 -7.71
N LEU A 274 3.92 -7.28 -6.98
CA LEU A 274 3.95 -5.83 -7.21
C LEU A 274 4.87 -5.44 -8.37
N PHE A 275 5.84 -6.31 -8.68
CA PHE A 275 6.93 -5.95 -9.58
C PHE A 275 6.93 -6.78 -10.86
N ASP A 276 6.58 -8.07 -10.82
CA ASP A 276 6.72 -8.97 -11.96
C ASP A 276 5.82 -8.59 -13.15
N ASP A 277 4.54 -8.27 -12.89
CA ASP A 277 3.54 -8.01 -13.91
C ASP A 277 3.09 -6.53 -14.00
N ALA A 278 3.66 -5.65 -13.16
CA ALA A 278 3.32 -4.24 -13.20
C ALA A 278 4.05 -3.51 -14.35
N PRO A 279 3.38 -2.54 -15.02
CA PRO A 279 4.03 -1.71 -16.02
C PRO A 279 5.29 -1.03 -15.48
N ALA A 280 6.37 -0.97 -16.29
CA ALA A 280 7.66 -0.42 -15.88
C ALA A 280 7.55 1.02 -15.32
N THR A 281 6.64 1.82 -15.87
CA THR A 281 6.37 3.19 -15.40
C THR A 281 5.80 3.22 -13.98
N LEU A 282 4.95 2.26 -13.63
CA LEU A 282 4.41 2.12 -12.28
C LEU A 282 5.48 1.62 -11.31
N GLN A 283 6.26 0.61 -11.70
CA GLN A 283 7.38 0.11 -10.89
C GLN A 283 8.36 1.23 -10.53
N GLN A 284 8.82 2.01 -11.51
CA GLN A 284 9.73 3.14 -11.29
C GLN A 284 9.17 4.18 -10.32
N ARG A 285 7.87 4.43 -10.37
CA ARG A 285 7.23 5.39 -9.47
C ARG A 285 7.11 4.83 -8.05
N ILE A 286 6.74 3.57 -7.90
CA ILE A 286 6.73 2.89 -6.58
C ILE A 286 8.15 2.94 -5.98
N GLU A 287 9.19 2.64 -6.75
CA GLU A 287 10.59 2.77 -6.32
C GLU A 287 10.91 4.18 -5.81
N GLN A 288 10.51 5.20 -6.57
CA GLN A 288 10.74 6.59 -6.20
C GLN A 288 10.03 6.96 -4.90
N VAL A 289 8.76 6.59 -4.75
CA VAL A 289 7.97 6.90 -3.56
C VAL A 289 8.52 6.16 -2.34
N VAL A 290 8.81 4.87 -2.44
CA VAL A 290 9.41 4.09 -1.34
C VAL A 290 10.71 4.72 -0.85
N ARG A 291 11.55 5.24 -1.76
CA ARG A 291 12.78 5.94 -1.39
C ARG A 291 12.53 7.21 -0.57
N LEU A 292 11.48 7.94 -0.89
CA LEU A 292 11.20 9.26 -0.32
C LEU A 292 10.31 9.21 0.93
N ILE A 293 9.40 8.23 1.03
CA ILE A 293 8.36 8.20 2.06
C ILE A 293 8.91 8.00 3.49
N ARG A 294 10.16 7.54 3.60
CA ARG A 294 10.87 7.47 4.87
C ARG A 294 10.93 8.82 5.56
N SER A 295 11.16 9.92 4.82
CA SER A 295 11.21 11.29 5.38
C SER A 295 9.88 11.72 6.00
N LYS A 296 8.78 11.06 5.64
CA LYS A 296 7.43 11.27 6.18
C LYS A 296 7.16 10.41 7.43
N GLY A 297 8.12 9.61 7.87
CA GLY A 297 7.99 8.72 9.03
C GLY A 297 7.28 7.40 8.72
N VAL A 298 7.19 7.02 7.45
CA VAL A 298 6.51 5.77 7.02
C VAL A 298 7.53 4.68 6.74
N GLY A 299 7.29 3.49 7.31
CA GLY A 299 8.06 2.27 7.03
C GLY A 299 7.35 1.39 6.00
N VAL A 300 8.11 0.77 5.10
CA VAL A 300 7.59 -0.18 4.11
C VAL A 300 8.36 -1.49 4.21
N TYR A 301 7.66 -2.59 4.41
CA TYR A 301 8.22 -3.92 4.54
C TYR A 301 7.69 -4.82 3.44
N PHE A 302 8.59 -5.43 2.70
CA PHE A 302 8.26 -6.41 1.66
C PHE A 302 8.48 -7.82 2.20
N CYS A 303 7.51 -8.70 1.91
CA CYS A 303 7.63 -10.12 2.23
C CYS A 303 7.63 -10.91 0.91
N SER A 304 8.66 -11.71 0.66
CA SER A 304 8.78 -12.48 -0.57
C SER A 304 9.55 -13.79 -0.37
N GLN A 305 9.54 -14.65 -1.39
CA GLN A 305 10.26 -15.91 -1.32
C GLN A 305 11.76 -15.70 -1.54
N PHE A 306 12.12 -14.84 -2.48
CA PHE A 306 13.50 -14.51 -2.78
C PHE A 306 13.76 -13.00 -2.60
N PRO A 307 14.95 -12.61 -2.12
CA PRO A 307 15.32 -11.19 -2.06
C PRO A 307 15.27 -10.51 -3.45
N ASP A 308 15.61 -11.25 -4.50
CA ASP A 308 15.68 -10.75 -5.89
C ASP A 308 14.28 -10.46 -6.49
N ASP A 309 13.20 -10.87 -5.85
CA ASP A 309 11.83 -10.52 -6.20
C ASP A 309 11.57 -9.00 -6.02
N VAL A 310 12.43 -8.33 -5.24
CA VAL A 310 12.35 -6.88 -5.01
C VAL A 310 13.43 -6.18 -5.84
N PRO A 311 13.09 -5.18 -6.66
CA PRO A 311 14.04 -4.46 -7.49
C PRO A 311 15.26 -3.96 -6.70
N GLY A 312 16.47 -4.10 -7.28
CA GLY A 312 17.72 -3.78 -6.61
C GLY A 312 17.80 -2.36 -6.04
N ASN A 313 17.15 -1.39 -6.70
CA ASN A 313 17.05 -0.02 -6.23
C ASN A 313 16.25 0.11 -4.93
N ILE A 314 15.18 -0.68 -4.75
CA ILE A 314 14.42 -0.76 -3.51
C ILE A 314 15.21 -1.58 -2.49
N LEU A 315 15.71 -2.74 -2.88
CA LEU A 315 16.45 -3.65 -1.99
C LEU A 315 17.58 -2.94 -1.26
N GLY A 316 18.27 -2.00 -1.93
CA GLY A 316 19.30 -1.14 -1.33
C GLY A 316 18.79 -0.19 -0.24
N GLN A 317 17.49 0.07 -0.17
CA GLN A 317 16.88 0.95 0.85
C GLN A 317 16.37 0.19 2.09
N LEU A 318 16.28 -1.16 2.00
CA LEU A 318 15.72 -1.99 3.06
C LEU A 318 16.75 -2.23 4.17
N GLY A 319 16.69 -1.41 5.21
CA GLY A 319 17.62 -1.44 6.34
C GLY A 319 17.39 -2.60 7.31
N ASN A 320 16.15 -3.10 7.42
CA ASN A 320 15.79 -4.21 8.29
C ASN A 320 15.60 -5.48 7.45
N ARG A 321 16.40 -6.52 7.69
CA ARG A 321 16.36 -7.74 6.88
C ARG A 321 16.16 -8.96 7.75
N PHE A 322 15.13 -9.74 7.43
CA PHE A 322 14.76 -10.99 8.09
C PHE A 322 14.83 -12.10 7.05
N GLN A 323 15.86 -12.93 7.13
CA GLN A 323 16.05 -14.05 6.23
C GLN A 323 15.65 -15.34 6.92
N HIS A 324 14.67 -16.04 6.34
CA HIS A 324 14.30 -17.39 6.69
C HIS A 324 15.03 -18.40 5.79
N ALA A 325 15.02 -19.67 6.22
CA ALA A 325 15.68 -20.75 5.48
C ALA A 325 15.01 -21.00 4.11
#